data_7a503ba012e7132fb3ae87744cb5d3a4
#
_entry.id   7a503ba012e7132fb3ae87744cb5d3a4
#
_cell.length_a   1.000
_cell.length_b   1.000
_cell.length_c   1.000
_cell.angle_alpha   90.00
_cell.angle_beta   90.00
_cell.angle_gamma   90.00
#
_symmetry.space_group_name_H-M   'P 1'
#
loop_
_entity.id
_entity.type
_entity.pdbx_description
1 polymer ?
#
loop_
_entity_poly.entity_id
_entity_poly.type
_entity_poly.pdbx_seq_one_letter_code
_entity_poly.pdbx_strand_id
1 'polypeptide(L)'
;MAEDETKENQIENDNETNTEEVPEETPETTPETDEEPVPEENSEPLPEEDAEPVPEPSSEPTPETSPVDNLLLPRDTMLSAGIHIGTRMKTRDMEPFIYRVRPDGLFVLDVQKTDERIRVAAKFLARFEPAKVAVAASRLYAHEPVKKFCQLTGAKPVIGRFIPGLLSNPLYVNRIDPEVIVVSDPRADAQAVKEAAKVGIPIVALCSTDNEFSGVDLVIPTNNKGRRALAVIFWLLARQILRERGELPLDKDPAVSIEDFEAKLSRDEEDT
;
A
#
# COMPACT_ATOMS: atom_id res chain seq x y z
N MET A 1 59.87 40.31 8.58
CA MET A 1 59.73 41.36 7.59
C MET A 1 58.43 41.09 6.87
N ALA A 2 57.58 41.86 7.30
CA ALA A 2 56.59 42.77 6.75
C ALA A 2 55.36 41.99 6.28
N GLU A 3 54.22 42.03 7.01
CA GLU A 3 53.22 43.12 6.98
C GLU A 3 52.56 43.24 5.62
N ASP A 4 51.27 42.95 5.51
CA ASP A 4 50.19 43.93 5.49
C ASP A 4 48.84 43.27 5.19
N GLU A 5 47.93 43.53 6.05
CA GLU A 5 46.75 44.37 6.10
C GLU A 5 45.45 43.78 5.58
N THR A 6 44.66 43.52 6.55
CA THR A 6 43.21 43.72 6.73
C THR A 6 42.54 44.62 5.69
N LYS A 7 41.43 44.14 5.12
CA LYS A 7 40.29 45.00 4.75
C LYS A 7 38.97 44.33 5.11
N GLU A 8 38.47 44.80 6.22
CA GLU A 8 37.04 44.82 6.55
C GLU A 8 36.29 45.65 5.51
N ASN A 9 35.19 45.18 5.05
CA ASN A 9 34.14 46.03 4.49
C ASN A 9 32.80 45.64 5.06
N GLN A 10 32.40 46.43 6.03
CA GLN A 10 31.04 46.64 6.47
C GLN A 10 30.20 47.17 5.31
N ILE A 11 29.06 46.59 5.08
CA ILE A 11 27.94 47.26 4.42
C ILE A 11 26.76 47.19 5.35
N GLU A 12 26.34 48.38 5.72
CA GLU A 12 25.26 48.70 6.66
C GLU A 12 23.88 48.29 6.15
N ASN A 13 23.04 48.05 7.14
CA ASN A 13 21.57 48.00 7.08
C ASN A 13 20.98 49.24 6.39
N ASP A 14 20.03 49.00 5.51
CA ASP A 14 18.94 49.95 5.32
C ASP A 14 17.61 49.21 5.36
N ASN A 15 16.92 49.51 6.42
CA ASN A 15 15.59 49.10 6.81
C ASN A 15 14.65 50.17 6.24
N GLU A 16 13.84 49.84 5.27
CA GLU A 16 12.66 50.64 4.96
C GLU A 16 11.39 49.78 4.97
N THR A 17 10.68 49.97 6.05
CA THR A 17 9.27 49.73 6.27
C THR A 17 8.43 50.39 5.16
N ASN A 18 7.65 49.63 4.47
CA ASN A 18 6.52 50.14 3.74
C ASN A 18 5.24 49.39 4.20
N THR A 19 4.54 50.10 5.05
CA THR A 19 3.20 49.79 5.53
C THR A 19 2.24 50.36 4.48
N GLU A 20 1.49 49.51 3.81
CA GLU A 20 0.31 49.94 3.06
C GLU A 20 -0.95 49.26 3.64
N GLU A 21 -1.85 50.14 3.99
CA GLU A 21 -3.10 49.91 4.68
C GLU A 21 -4.10 49.11 3.85
N VAL A 22 -4.83 48.26 4.55
CA VAL A 22 -6.05 47.58 4.11
C VAL A 22 -7.22 48.54 4.32
N PRO A 23 -8.15 48.71 3.40
CA PRO A 23 -9.50 49.20 3.73
C PRO A 23 -10.44 48.05 3.99
N GLU A 24 -10.97 48.03 5.22
CA GLU A 24 -12.22 47.37 5.58
C GLU A 24 -13.39 47.97 4.76
N GLU A 25 -14.19 47.11 4.15
CA GLU A 25 -15.59 47.41 3.87
C GLU A 25 -16.43 46.17 4.13
N THR A 26 -17.21 46.21 5.18
CA THR A 26 -18.51 45.60 5.41
C THR A 26 -19.53 46.71 5.58
N PRO A 27 -20.84 46.47 5.61
CA PRO A 27 -21.73 45.40 5.13
C PRO A 27 -22.97 45.95 4.40
N GLU A 28 -24.01 45.13 4.28
CA GLU A 28 -25.42 45.38 3.93
C GLU A 28 -25.79 44.73 2.60
N THR A 29 -26.86 44.00 2.39
CA THR A 29 -28.15 43.88 3.01
C THR A 29 -28.84 42.68 2.35
N THR A 30 -29.54 41.88 3.10
CA THR A 30 -30.61 40.97 2.63
C THR A 30 -31.77 41.76 1.99
N PRO A 31 -32.51 41.15 1.06
CA PRO A 31 -33.94 41.18 1.19
C PRO A 31 -34.57 39.78 1.23
N GLU A 32 -35.42 39.64 2.19
CA GLU A 32 -36.55 38.73 2.25
C GLU A 32 -37.44 38.90 1.03
N THR A 33 -37.94 37.82 0.47
CA THR A 33 -39.22 37.84 -0.27
C THR A 33 -39.82 36.45 -0.30
N ASP A 34 -40.89 36.34 0.45
CA ASP A 34 -42.22 35.77 0.19
C ASP A 34 -42.34 34.24 0.00
N GLU A 35 -42.91 33.70 1.05
CA GLU A 35 -43.70 32.47 1.07
C GLU A 35 -44.96 32.62 0.25
N GLU A 36 -45.25 31.71 -0.66
CA GLU A 36 -46.62 31.38 -1.08
C GLU A 36 -46.89 29.90 -0.88
N PRO A 37 -48.07 29.54 -0.33
CA PRO A 37 -48.43 28.19 0.03
C PRO A 37 -49.03 27.42 -1.15
N VAL A 38 -48.60 26.19 -1.33
CA VAL A 38 -49.15 25.22 -2.28
C VAL A 38 -50.29 24.44 -1.60
N PRO A 39 -51.47 24.27 -2.23
CA PRO A 39 -52.64 23.66 -1.60
C PRO A 39 -52.56 22.15 -1.51
N GLU A 40 -53.05 21.63 -0.39
CA GLU A 40 -53.35 20.23 -0.16
C GLU A 40 -54.43 19.74 -1.13
N GLU A 41 -54.16 18.67 -1.87
CA GLU A 41 -55.17 17.95 -2.63
C GLU A 41 -55.28 16.49 -2.15
N ASN A 42 -56.47 16.20 -1.67
CA ASN A 42 -57.08 14.98 -1.24
C ASN A 42 -56.60 13.71 -1.96
N SER A 43 -56.22 12.69 -1.20
CA SER A 43 -56.21 11.31 -1.67
C SER A 43 -57.30 10.51 -0.95
N GLU A 44 -58.31 10.13 -1.68
CA GLU A 44 -59.32 9.17 -1.31
C GLU A 44 -58.70 7.72 -1.22
N PRO A 45 -59.20 6.86 -0.34
CA PRO A 45 -58.73 5.48 -0.26
C PRO A 45 -59.39 4.59 -1.30
N LEU A 46 -58.61 3.81 -2.05
CA LEU A 46 -59.09 2.72 -2.90
C LEU A 46 -59.24 1.42 -2.10
N PRO A 47 -60.19 0.57 -2.49
CA PRO A 47 -60.65 -0.58 -1.68
C PRO A 47 -59.71 -1.78 -1.72
N GLU A 48 -59.68 -2.47 -0.59
CA GLU A 48 -59.01 -3.76 -0.40
C GLU A 48 -59.66 -4.82 -1.31
N GLU A 49 -58.84 -5.42 -2.20
CA GLU A 49 -59.20 -6.62 -2.94
C GLU A 49 -58.48 -7.84 -2.30
N ASP A 50 -59.29 -8.82 -1.95
CA ASP A 50 -58.91 -10.13 -1.38
C ASP A 50 -57.84 -10.83 -2.24
N ALA A 51 -56.63 -11.02 -1.71
CA ALA A 51 -55.63 -11.88 -2.30
C ALA A 51 -55.56 -13.22 -1.52
N GLU A 52 -55.97 -14.30 -2.19
CA GLU A 52 -55.82 -15.70 -1.75
C GLU A 52 -54.34 -16.04 -1.47
N PRO A 53 -54.04 -16.96 -0.53
CA PRO A 53 -52.66 -17.33 -0.19
C PRO A 53 -52.04 -18.18 -1.29
N VAL A 54 -51.02 -17.63 -1.92
CA VAL A 54 -50.14 -18.37 -2.84
C VAL A 54 -49.22 -19.29 -2.02
N PRO A 55 -49.10 -20.60 -2.37
CA PRO A 55 -48.27 -21.53 -1.61
C PRO A 55 -46.77 -21.13 -1.80
N GLU A 56 -46.09 -20.98 -0.68
CA GLU A 56 -44.65 -20.76 -0.62
C GLU A 56 -43.91 -21.94 -1.32
N PRO A 57 -43.04 -21.69 -2.26
CA PRO A 57 -42.08 -22.70 -2.70
C PRO A 57 -41.03 -22.88 -1.60
N SER A 58 -41.07 -24.03 -0.95
CA SER A 58 -39.99 -24.53 -0.11
C SER A 58 -38.72 -24.67 -0.94
N SER A 59 -37.96 -23.59 -1.04
CA SER A 59 -36.58 -23.64 -1.50
C SER A 59 -35.68 -23.88 -0.30
N GLU A 60 -35.27 -25.15 -0.15
CA GLU A 60 -34.09 -25.49 0.65
C GLU A 60 -32.95 -24.56 0.20
N PRO A 61 -32.19 -23.93 1.11
CA PRO A 61 -31.04 -23.15 0.74
C PRO A 61 -29.99 -24.13 0.19
N THR A 62 -29.91 -24.23 -1.12
CA THR A 62 -28.70 -24.69 -1.78
C THR A 62 -27.57 -23.85 -1.20
N PRO A 63 -26.49 -24.43 -0.68
CA PRO A 63 -25.34 -23.67 -0.27
C PRO A 63 -24.79 -23.00 -1.52
N GLU A 64 -25.12 -21.71 -1.69
CA GLU A 64 -24.40 -20.86 -2.62
C GLU A 64 -22.94 -20.90 -2.19
N THR A 65 -22.14 -21.66 -2.90
CA THR A 65 -20.68 -21.59 -2.88
C THR A 65 -20.33 -20.16 -3.25
N SER A 66 -20.27 -19.32 -2.22
CA SER A 66 -19.81 -17.96 -2.35
C SER A 66 -18.37 -18.02 -2.93
N PRO A 67 -17.97 -17.11 -3.81
CA PRO A 67 -16.63 -17.10 -4.44
C PRO A 67 -15.46 -16.93 -3.45
N VAL A 68 -15.71 -17.16 -2.18
CA VAL A 68 -14.80 -17.03 -1.02
C VAL A 68 -13.82 -18.20 -0.91
N ASP A 69 -14.06 -19.32 -1.60
CA ASP A 69 -13.34 -20.57 -1.36
C ASP A 69 -12.05 -20.75 -2.21
N ASN A 70 -11.66 -19.74 -2.97
CA ASN A 70 -10.47 -19.85 -3.82
C ASN A 70 -9.31 -18.92 -3.42
N LEU A 71 -9.24 -18.53 -2.14
CA LEU A 71 -8.14 -17.73 -1.61
C LEU A 71 -6.87 -18.60 -1.43
N LEU A 72 -5.70 -18.00 -1.57
CA LEU A 72 -4.40 -18.66 -1.35
C LEU A 72 -4.23 -19.19 0.08
N LEU A 73 -4.81 -18.49 1.06
CA LEU A 73 -4.90 -18.91 2.46
C LEU A 73 -6.33 -18.76 2.97
N PRO A 74 -6.73 -19.51 4.01
CA PRO A 74 -8.01 -19.29 4.69
C PRO A 74 -8.16 -17.81 5.09
N ARG A 75 -9.36 -17.27 4.86
CA ARG A 75 -9.65 -15.85 5.14
C ARG A 75 -9.34 -15.47 6.58
N ASP A 76 -9.63 -16.37 7.52
CA ASP A 76 -9.39 -16.14 8.96
C ASP A 76 -7.89 -15.96 9.26
N THR A 77 -7.02 -16.73 8.60
CA THR A 77 -5.58 -16.60 8.74
C THR A 77 -5.08 -15.25 8.20
N MET A 78 -5.60 -14.81 7.05
CA MET A 78 -5.25 -13.50 6.47
C MET A 78 -5.74 -12.35 7.35
N LEU A 79 -6.94 -12.48 7.93
CA LEU A 79 -7.51 -11.47 8.83
C LEU A 79 -6.77 -11.42 10.17
N SER A 80 -6.39 -12.55 10.75
CA SER A 80 -5.64 -12.62 12.01
C SER A 80 -4.23 -12.04 11.88
N ALA A 81 -3.61 -12.18 10.71
CA ALA A 81 -2.33 -11.55 10.40
C ALA A 81 -2.45 -10.02 10.20
N GLY A 82 -3.66 -9.49 10.05
CA GLY A 82 -3.90 -8.05 9.89
C GLY A 82 -3.54 -7.50 8.51
N ILE A 83 -3.55 -8.31 7.46
CA ILE A 83 -3.23 -7.92 6.08
C ILE A 83 -4.18 -6.83 5.58
N HIS A 84 -5.45 -6.91 5.99
CA HIS A 84 -6.53 -6.01 5.60
C HIS A 84 -6.51 -4.66 6.30
N ILE A 85 -5.66 -4.46 7.31
CA ILE A 85 -5.64 -3.24 8.11
C ILE A 85 -4.83 -2.16 7.40
N GLY A 86 -5.51 -1.11 6.99
CA GLY A 86 -4.86 0.09 6.44
C GLY A 86 -4.59 1.16 7.51
N THR A 87 -4.46 2.39 7.08
CA THR A 87 -4.23 3.55 7.95
C THR A 87 -5.47 4.45 8.02
N ARG A 88 -5.41 5.55 8.77
CA ARG A 88 -6.46 6.58 8.80
C ARG A 88 -6.42 7.51 7.60
N MET A 89 -5.38 7.43 6.79
CA MET A 89 -5.23 8.21 5.57
C MET A 89 -5.45 7.31 4.37
N LYS A 90 -6.06 7.85 3.32
CA LYS A 90 -6.18 7.19 2.02
C LYS A 90 -5.64 8.11 0.94
N THR A 91 -5.05 7.53 -0.09
CA THR A 91 -4.76 8.19 -1.35
C THR A 91 -5.87 7.89 -2.36
N ARG A 92 -5.98 8.71 -3.39
CA ARG A 92 -6.92 8.51 -4.48
C ARG A 92 -6.64 7.20 -5.22
N ASP A 93 -5.37 6.88 -5.39
CA ASP A 93 -4.92 5.70 -6.12
C ASP A 93 -5.31 4.39 -5.42
N MET A 94 -5.31 4.39 -4.08
CA MET A 94 -5.69 3.23 -3.27
C MET A 94 -7.20 3.05 -3.09
N GLU A 95 -8.01 4.02 -3.47
CA GLU A 95 -9.48 3.98 -3.30
C GLU A 95 -10.14 2.72 -3.87
N PRO A 96 -9.77 2.22 -5.07
CA PRO A 96 -10.34 1.00 -5.63
C PRO A 96 -10.08 -0.27 -4.80
N PHE A 97 -9.06 -0.27 -3.93
CA PHE A 97 -8.66 -1.41 -3.10
C PHE A 97 -9.23 -1.37 -1.68
N ILE A 98 -9.94 -0.29 -1.33
CA ILE A 98 -10.56 -0.12 -0.02
C ILE A 98 -11.93 -0.81 -0.03
N TYR A 99 -12.16 -1.70 0.93
CA TYR A 99 -13.43 -2.39 1.13
C TYR A 99 -14.42 -1.55 1.97
N ARG A 100 -13.97 -1.03 3.12
CA ARG A 100 -14.78 -0.21 4.02
C ARG A 100 -13.93 0.65 4.95
N VAL A 101 -14.59 1.58 5.64
CA VAL A 101 -14.00 2.36 6.74
C VAL A 101 -14.55 1.84 8.07
N ARG A 102 -13.70 1.63 9.06
CA ARG A 102 -14.10 1.27 10.41
C ARG A 102 -14.57 2.50 11.19
N PRO A 103 -15.37 2.33 12.26
CA PRO A 103 -15.76 3.45 13.13
C PRO A 103 -14.57 4.24 13.71
N ASP A 104 -13.43 3.56 13.91
CA ASP A 104 -12.18 4.15 14.37
C ASP A 104 -11.47 5.04 13.32
N GLY A 105 -12.08 5.21 12.14
CA GLY A 105 -11.49 5.94 11.01
C GLY A 105 -10.42 5.18 10.24
N LEU A 106 -10.16 3.90 10.54
CA LEU A 106 -9.24 3.05 9.81
C LEU A 106 -9.85 2.53 8.52
N PHE A 107 -9.13 2.67 7.42
CA PHE A 107 -9.49 2.07 6.15
C PHE A 107 -9.15 0.58 6.16
N VAL A 108 -10.05 -0.23 5.62
CA VAL A 108 -9.90 -1.69 5.50
C VAL A 108 -9.72 -2.04 4.04
N LEU A 109 -8.62 -2.73 3.73
CA LEU A 109 -8.31 -3.22 2.40
C LEU A 109 -9.12 -4.48 2.06
N ASP A 110 -9.39 -4.68 0.78
CA ASP A 110 -10.07 -5.85 0.26
C ASP A 110 -9.09 -7.03 0.12
N VAL A 111 -9.33 -8.08 0.90
CA VAL A 111 -8.48 -9.29 0.93
C VAL A 111 -8.55 -10.06 -0.39
N GLN A 112 -9.69 -10.05 -1.10
CA GLN A 112 -9.82 -10.72 -2.39
C GLN A 112 -8.92 -10.06 -3.43
N LYS A 113 -8.92 -8.72 -3.49
CA LYS A 113 -8.02 -7.97 -4.36
C LYS A 113 -6.56 -8.14 -4.00
N THR A 114 -6.25 -8.29 -2.71
CA THR A 114 -4.88 -8.63 -2.27
C THR A 114 -4.45 -9.98 -2.84
N ASP A 115 -5.30 -11.00 -2.72
CA ASP A 115 -5.04 -12.35 -3.23
C ASP A 115 -4.83 -12.36 -4.75
N GLU A 116 -5.72 -11.74 -5.49
CA GLU A 116 -5.61 -11.60 -6.96
C GLU A 116 -4.30 -10.93 -7.37
N ARG A 117 -3.93 -9.84 -6.71
CA ARG A 117 -2.71 -9.09 -7.00
C ARG A 117 -1.45 -9.88 -6.65
N ILE A 118 -1.46 -10.67 -5.56
CA ILE A 118 -0.36 -11.59 -5.23
C ILE A 118 -0.18 -12.64 -6.34
N ARG A 119 -1.27 -13.22 -6.86
CA ARG A 119 -1.20 -14.19 -7.98
C ARG A 119 -0.61 -13.56 -9.23
N VAL A 120 -1.06 -12.34 -9.57
CA VAL A 120 -0.54 -11.61 -10.74
C VAL A 120 0.94 -11.29 -10.55
N ALA A 121 1.33 -10.78 -9.37
CA ALA A 121 2.71 -10.45 -9.06
C ALA A 121 3.62 -11.69 -9.09
N ALA A 122 3.16 -12.81 -8.55
CA ALA A 122 3.92 -14.06 -8.57
C ALA A 122 4.15 -14.56 -10.00
N LYS A 123 3.11 -14.57 -10.85
CA LYS A 123 3.23 -14.92 -12.27
C LYS A 123 4.18 -14.00 -13.03
N PHE A 124 4.16 -12.71 -12.69
CA PHE A 124 5.07 -11.75 -13.29
C PHE A 124 6.51 -11.99 -12.86
N LEU A 125 6.76 -12.12 -11.54
CA LEU A 125 8.09 -12.33 -10.98
C LEU A 125 8.70 -13.71 -11.34
N ALA A 126 7.87 -14.73 -11.53
CA ALA A 126 8.33 -16.06 -11.92
C ALA A 126 8.99 -16.10 -13.31
N ARG A 127 8.72 -15.11 -14.16
CA ARG A 127 9.29 -15.02 -15.53
C ARG A 127 10.75 -14.56 -15.55
N PHE A 128 11.18 -13.91 -14.46
CA PHE A 128 12.53 -13.38 -14.34
C PHE A 128 13.48 -14.41 -13.71
N GLU A 129 14.74 -14.34 -14.11
CA GLU A 129 15.79 -15.12 -13.45
C GLU A 129 15.90 -14.70 -11.98
N PRO A 130 16.00 -15.66 -11.02
CA PRO A 130 16.08 -15.34 -9.60
C PRO A 130 17.12 -14.27 -9.23
N ALA A 131 18.32 -14.39 -9.81
CA ALA A 131 19.42 -13.46 -9.58
C ALA A 131 19.18 -12.03 -10.11
N LYS A 132 18.17 -11.87 -10.97
CA LYS A 132 17.77 -10.59 -11.57
C LYS A 132 16.59 -9.92 -10.86
N VAL A 133 16.04 -10.56 -9.83
CA VAL A 133 15.01 -9.99 -8.96
C VAL A 133 15.67 -9.34 -7.76
N ALA A 134 15.46 -8.05 -7.53
CA ALA A 134 15.89 -7.36 -6.31
C ALA A 134 14.70 -7.08 -5.41
N VAL A 135 14.90 -7.10 -4.09
CA VAL A 135 13.87 -6.79 -3.10
C VAL A 135 14.39 -5.72 -2.14
N ALA A 136 13.78 -4.54 -2.16
CA ALA A 136 14.15 -3.42 -1.31
C ALA A 136 13.23 -3.33 -0.08
N ALA A 137 13.84 -3.15 1.09
CA ALA A 137 13.16 -2.97 2.36
C ALA A 137 13.97 -2.13 3.34
N SER A 138 13.55 -0.90 3.58
CA SER A 138 14.14 -0.04 4.61
C SER A 138 13.44 -0.19 5.97
N ARG A 139 12.19 -0.68 6.01
CA ARG A 139 11.48 -0.90 7.26
C ARG A 139 12.02 -2.10 8.02
N LEU A 140 12.28 -1.91 9.31
CA LEU A 140 12.83 -2.94 10.20
C LEU A 140 12.01 -4.24 10.19
N TYR A 141 10.68 -4.14 10.28
CA TYR A 141 9.79 -5.31 10.25
C TYR A 141 9.77 -6.07 8.91
N ALA A 142 10.27 -5.46 7.83
CA ALA A 142 10.37 -6.12 6.53
C ALA A 142 11.72 -6.84 6.33
N HIS A 143 12.73 -6.58 7.16
CA HIS A 143 14.07 -7.12 6.98
C HIS A 143 14.11 -8.66 7.00
N GLU A 144 13.54 -9.29 8.03
CA GLU A 144 13.51 -10.75 8.13
C GLU A 144 12.62 -11.41 7.07
N PRO A 145 11.37 -10.93 6.81
CA PRO A 145 10.58 -11.45 5.71
C PRO A 145 11.31 -11.41 4.36
N VAL A 146 12.00 -10.30 4.06
CA VAL A 146 12.75 -10.14 2.81
C VAL A 146 13.96 -11.07 2.75
N LYS A 147 14.73 -11.21 3.84
CA LYS A 147 15.83 -12.18 3.89
C LYS A 147 15.36 -13.60 3.57
N LYS A 148 14.28 -14.05 4.24
CA LYS A 148 13.72 -15.39 4.04
C LYS A 148 13.15 -15.58 2.63
N PHE A 149 12.45 -14.55 2.13
CA PHE A 149 11.96 -14.55 0.74
C PHE A 149 13.11 -14.73 -0.26
N CYS A 150 14.18 -13.95 -0.12
CA CYS A 150 15.34 -14.03 -1.00
C CYS A 150 16.08 -15.36 -0.88
N GLN A 151 16.17 -15.93 0.32
CA GLN A 151 16.75 -17.26 0.53
C GLN A 151 15.98 -18.37 -0.20
N LEU A 152 14.63 -18.28 -0.21
CA LEU A 152 13.78 -19.28 -0.87
C LEU A 152 13.73 -19.12 -2.39
N THR A 153 13.67 -17.87 -2.86
CA THR A 153 13.45 -17.58 -4.29
C THR A 153 14.73 -17.34 -5.08
N GLY A 154 15.88 -17.18 -4.41
CA GLY A 154 17.16 -16.83 -5.03
C GLY A 154 17.27 -15.34 -5.43
N ALA A 155 16.35 -14.48 -4.99
CA ALA A 155 16.39 -13.04 -5.25
C ALA A 155 17.47 -12.31 -4.44
N LYS A 156 17.83 -11.09 -4.85
CA LYS A 156 18.84 -10.26 -4.17
C LYS A 156 18.19 -9.33 -3.15
N PRO A 157 18.50 -9.44 -1.85
CA PRO A 157 17.98 -8.53 -0.84
C PRO A 157 18.75 -7.21 -0.81
N VAL A 158 18.01 -6.10 -0.74
CA VAL A 158 18.51 -4.75 -0.46
C VAL A 158 17.83 -4.28 0.83
N ILE A 159 18.50 -4.55 1.95
CA ILE A 159 17.94 -4.36 3.30
C ILE A 159 18.52 -3.12 3.95
N GLY A 160 17.68 -2.38 4.68
CA GLY A 160 18.05 -1.15 5.34
C GLY A 160 18.02 0.04 4.39
N ARG A 161 18.80 1.07 4.69
CA ARG A 161 18.83 2.30 3.90
C ARG A 161 19.28 2.02 2.47
N PHE A 162 18.45 2.37 1.50
CA PHE A 162 18.81 2.28 0.09
C PHE A 162 19.89 3.32 -0.25
N ILE A 163 21.03 2.84 -0.75
CA ILE A 163 22.15 3.70 -1.10
C ILE A 163 21.92 4.33 -2.46
N PRO A 164 21.91 5.68 -2.56
CA PRO A 164 21.78 6.37 -3.85
C PRO A 164 22.86 5.94 -4.84
N GLY A 165 22.44 5.67 -6.09
CA GLY A 165 23.34 5.21 -7.15
C GLY A 165 23.51 3.68 -7.23
N LEU A 166 22.85 2.91 -6.37
CA LEU A 166 22.91 1.44 -6.39
C LEU A 166 22.42 0.85 -7.71
N LEU A 167 21.38 1.42 -8.32
CA LEU A 167 20.85 1.03 -9.62
C LEU A 167 21.37 1.89 -10.75
N SER A 168 21.50 3.20 -10.52
CA SER A 168 21.70 4.20 -11.59
C SER A 168 23.16 4.54 -11.87
N ASN A 169 24.08 4.35 -10.91
CA ASN A 169 25.49 4.76 -11.09
C ASN A 169 26.34 3.59 -11.62
N PRO A 170 26.81 3.64 -12.88
CA PRO A 170 27.63 2.57 -13.45
C PRO A 170 29.01 2.43 -12.80
N LEU A 171 29.51 3.48 -12.13
CA LEU A 171 30.83 3.48 -11.46
C LEU A 171 30.75 2.98 -10.01
N TYR A 172 29.57 2.69 -9.49
CA TYR A 172 29.43 2.21 -8.12
C TYR A 172 29.86 0.75 -8.00
N VAL A 173 30.81 0.46 -7.12
CA VAL A 173 31.41 -0.90 -6.97
C VAL A 173 30.38 -1.98 -6.65
N ASN A 174 29.39 -1.66 -5.82
CA ASN A 174 28.35 -2.59 -5.42
C ASN A 174 27.06 -2.42 -6.23
N ARG A 175 27.13 -1.87 -7.43
CA ARG A 175 25.97 -1.72 -8.32
C ARG A 175 25.30 -3.07 -8.53
N ILE A 176 23.99 -3.05 -8.45
CA ILE A 176 23.15 -4.17 -8.87
C ILE A 176 22.41 -3.81 -10.16
N ASP A 177 22.18 -4.83 -10.99
CA ASP A 177 21.51 -4.68 -12.28
C ASP A 177 20.33 -5.67 -12.35
N PRO A 178 19.25 -5.39 -11.60
CA PRO A 178 18.06 -6.22 -11.61
C PRO A 178 17.19 -5.92 -12.83
N GLU A 179 16.45 -6.92 -13.31
CA GLU A 179 15.42 -6.77 -14.32
C GLU A 179 14.06 -6.37 -13.74
N VAL A 180 13.86 -6.61 -12.45
CA VAL A 180 12.65 -6.22 -11.70
C VAL A 180 13.01 -5.95 -10.24
N ILE A 181 12.33 -4.97 -9.62
CA ILE A 181 12.48 -4.68 -8.21
C ILE A 181 11.15 -4.82 -7.48
N VAL A 182 11.19 -5.47 -6.31
CA VAL A 182 10.08 -5.55 -5.36
C VAL A 182 10.36 -4.57 -4.22
N VAL A 183 9.43 -3.70 -3.91
CA VAL A 183 9.56 -2.66 -2.89
C VAL A 183 8.57 -2.92 -1.76
N SER A 184 9.07 -2.96 -0.52
CA SER A 184 8.23 -3.26 0.65
C SER A 184 7.32 -2.09 1.04
N ASP A 185 7.74 -0.85 0.82
CA ASP A 185 6.95 0.36 1.04
C ASP A 185 7.45 1.49 0.13
N PRO A 186 6.66 1.89 -0.88
CA PRO A 186 7.08 2.96 -1.83
C PRO A 186 7.42 4.28 -1.14
N ARG A 187 6.80 4.57 0.00
CA ARG A 187 7.06 5.81 0.75
C ARG A 187 8.38 5.76 1.51
N ALA A 188 8.67 4.63 2.17
CA ALA A 188 9.92 4.45 2.90
C ALA A 188 11.11 4.24 1.96
N ASP A 189 10.89 3.49 0.88
CA ASP A 189 11.88 3.14 -0.14
C ASP A 189 11.82 4.08 -1.38
N ALA A 190 11.40 5.32 -1.19
CA ALA A 190 11.19 6.29 -2.29
C ALA A 190 12.44 6.49 -3.17
N GLN A 191 13.64 6.32 -2.61
CA GLN A 191 14.89 6.41 -3.37
C GLN A 191 15.03 5.23 -4.34
N ALA A 192 14.69 4.01 -3.92
CA ALA A 192 14.69 2.83 -4.78
C ALA A 192 13.71 2.97 -5.94
N VAL A 193 12.48 3.47 -5.65
CA VAL A 193 11.45 3.74 -6.66
C VAL A 193 11.94 4.77 -7.67
N LYS A 194 12.49 5.89 -7.22
CA LYS A 194 13.02 6.96 -8.10
C LYS A 194 14.16 6.48 -9.01
N GLU A 195 15.07 5.67 -8.48
CA GLU A 195 16.19 5.15 -9.27
C GLU A 195 15.73 4.08 -10.26
N ALA A 196 14.90 3.13 -9.83
CA ALA A 196 14.37 2.10 -10.72
C ALA A 196 13.56 2.70 -11.87
N ALA A 197 12.69 3.68 -11.58
CA ALA A 197 11.93 4.40 -12.61
C ALA A 197 12.84 5.15 -13.61
N LYS A 198 13.95 5.77 -13.14
CA LYS A 198 14.91 6.43 -14.02
C LYS A 198 15.67 5.48 -14.94
N VAL A 199 15.95 4.27 -14.45
CA VAL A 199 16.66 3.24 -15.23
C VAL A 199 15.69 2.45 -16.11
N GLY A 200 14.38 2.53 -15.86
CA GLY A 200 13.34 1.80 -16.59
C GLY A 200 13.14 0.36 -16.10
N ILE A 201 13.47 0.09 -14.83
CA ILE A 201 13.26 -1.21 -14.19
C ILE A 201 11.83 -1.28 -13.66
N PRO A 202 11.04 -2.31 -14.02
CA PRO A 202 9.67 -2.50 -13.52
C PRO A 202 9.64 -2.65 -11.98
N ILE A 203 8.66 -1.99 -11.36
CA ILE A 203 8.52 -1.91 -9.91
C ILE A 203 7.25 -2.59 -9.43
N VAL A 204 7.40 -3.62 -8.61
CA VAL A 204 6.31 -4.25 -7.86
C VAL A 204 6.34 -3.73 -6.43
N ALA A 205 5.25 -3.18 -5.91
CA ALA A 205 5.24 -2.59 -4.58
C ALA A 205 4.11 -3.10 -3.68
N LEU A 206 4.42 -3.29 -2.39
CA LEU A 206 3.44 -3.52 -1.34
C LEU A 206 2.89 -2.17 -0.88
N CYS A 207 1.62 -1.90 -1.13
CA CYS A 207 1.01 -0.60 -0.85
C CYS A 207 -0.08 -0.70 0.22
N SER A 208 0.04 0.14 1.25
CA SER A 208 -1.02 0.41 2.21
C SER A 208 -1.88 1.59 1.73
N THR A 209 -2.94 1.91 2.44
CA THR A 209 -3.93 2.94 2.06
C THR A 209 -3.36 4.35 1.91
N ASP A 210 -2.20 4.62 2.48
CA ASP A 210 -1.49 5.92 2.47
C ASP A 210 -0.37 6.02 1.41
N ASN A 211 -0.20 5.01 0.57
CA ASN A 211 0.79 5.01 -0.50
C ASN A 211 0.23 5.57 -1.82
N GLU A 212 1.07 6.25 -2.57
CA GLU A 212 0.83 6.70 -3.95
C GLU A 212 1.47 5.73 -4.94
N PHE A 213 0.94 5.69 -6.16
CA PHE A 213 1.43 4.77 -7.21
C PHE A 213 2.47 5.40 -8.13
N SER A 214 2.92 6.61 -7.83
CA SER A 214 3.91 7.29 -8.67
C SER A 214 5.17 6.45 -8.83
N GLY A 215 5.44 6.03 -10.07
CA GLY A 215 6.59 5.17 -10.42
C GLY A 215 6.42 3.69 -10.08
N VAL A 216 5.24 3.22 -9.70
CA VAL A 216 4.97 1.80 -9.42
C VAL A 216 4.16 1.20 -10.56
N ASP A 217 4.63 0.07 -11.12
CA ASP A 217 3.96 -0.61 -12.23
C ASP A 217 2.94 -1.65 -11.76
N LEU A 218 3.24 -2.37 -10.68
CA LEU A 218 2.35 -3.37 -10.13
C LEU A 218 2.19 -3.21 -8.61
N VAL A 219 0.96 -2.98 -8.19
CA VAL A 219 0.61 -2.77 -6.78
C VAL A 219 0.01 -4.03 -6.18
N ILE A 220 0.47 -4.39 -4.99
CA ILE A 220 -0.13 -5.40 -4.11
C ILE A 220 -0.71 -4.66 -2.91
N PRO A 221 -2.05 -4.50 -2.83
CA PRO A 221 -2.68 -3.81 -1.71
C PRO A 221 -2.56 -4.66 -0.45
N THR A 222 -1.89 -4.15 0.58
CA THR A 222 -1.66 -4.87 1.83
C THR A 222 -1.23 -3.96 2.97
N ASN A 223 -1.26 -4.47 4.19
CA ASN A 223 -0.65 -3.81 5.33
C ASN A 223 0.89 -3.98 5.26
N ASN A 224 1.59 -2.96 4.79
CA ASN A 224 3.04 -2.95 4.70
C ASN A 224 3.77 -2.43 5.96
N LYS A 225 3.03 -2.27 7.06
CA LYS A 225 3.57 -1.78 8.36
C LYS A 225 3.53 -2.84 9.44
N GLY A 226 2.60 -3.81 9.32
CA GLY A 226 2.41 -4.86 10.31
C GLY A 226 3.43 -5.98 10.21
N ARG A 227 4.07 -6.35 11.33
CA ARG A 227 5.06 -7.43 11.40
C ARG A 227 4.54 -8.76 10.86
N ARG A 228 3.36 -9.20 11.36
CA ARG A 228 2.73 -10.45 10.92
C ARG A 228 2.19 -10.37 9.49
N ALA A 229 1.66 -9.21 9.09
CA ALA A 229 1.16 -9.00 7.75
C ALA A 229 2.28 -9.14 6.70
N LEU A 230 3.43 -8.50 6.92
CA LEU A 230 4.59 -8.62 6.06
C LEU A 230 5.10 -10.06 5.97
N ALA A 231 5.16 -10.78 7.10
CA ALA A 231 5.58 -12.18 7.12
C ALA A 231 4.67 -13.05 6.22
N VAL A 232 3.35 -12.93 6.37
CA VAL A 232 2.39 -13.71 5.59
C VAL A 232 2.44 -13.34 4.10
N ILE A 233 2.55 -12.06 3.76
CA ILE A 233 2.58 -11.61 2.37
C ILE A 233 3.84 -12.09 1.65
N PHE A 234 5.03 -11.93 2.24
CA PHE A 234 6.27 -12.42 1.64
C PHE A 234 6.31 -13.94 1.56
N TRP A 235 5.77 -14.65 2.56
CA TRP A 235 5.62 -16.09 2.51
C TRP A 235 4.69 -16.55 1.38
N LEU A 236 3.51 -15.91 1.24
CA LEU A 236 2.56 -16.19 0.15
C LEU A 236 3.17 -15.94 -1.22
N LEU A 237 3.86 -14.80 -1.36
CA LEU A 237 4.52 -14.42 -2.61
C LEU A 237 5.62 -15.43 -2.97
N ALA A 238 6.46 -15.83 -2.00
CA ALA A 238 7.47 -16.85 -2.20
C ALA A 238 6.86 -18.19 -2.64
N ARG A 239 5.84 -18.66 -1.89
CA ARG A 239 5.12 -19.90 -2.20
C ARG A 239 4.58 -19.89 -3.62
N GLN A 240 3.94 -18.81 -4.00
CA GLN A 240 3.30 -18.70 -5.30
C GLN A 240 4.33 -18.60 -6.44
N ILE A 241 5.44 -17.89 -6.26
CA ILE A 241 6.55 -17.85 -7.21
C ILE A 241 7.15 -19.24 -7.44
N LEU A 242 7.40 -19.99 -6.37
CA LEU A 242 7.94 -21.36 -6.45
C LEU A 242 6.98 -22.32 -7.17
N ARG A 243 5.66 -22.15 -6.97
CA ARG A 243 4.63 -22.90 -7.68
C ARG A 243 4.59 -22.56 -9.19
N GLU A 244 4.64 -21.29 -9.52
CA GLU A 244 4.65 -20.83 -10.92
C GLU A 244 5.93 -21.23 -11.67
N ARG A 245 7.06 -21.38 -10.96
CA ARG A 245 8.32 -21.92 -11.51
C ARG A 245 8.31 -23.45 -11.63
N GLY A 246 7.35 -24.13 -11.00
CA GLY A 246 7.29 -25.59 -10.97
C GLY A 246 8.27 -26.24 -9.95
N GLU A 247 8.90 -25.43 -9.09
CA GLU A 247 9.80 -25.92 -8.04
C GLU A 247 9.06 -26.49 -6.84
N LEU A 248 7.79 -26.05 -6.64
CA LEU A 248 6.93 -26.47 -5.54
C LEU A 248 5.61 -27.03 -6.08
N PRO A 249 5.21 -28.28 -5.74
CA PRO A 249 3.89 -28.82 -6.05
C PRO A 249 2.76 -27.99 -5.41
N LEU A 250 1.58 -27.98 -6.04
CA LEU A 250 0.43 -27.22 -5.55
C LEU A 250 -0.06 -27.64 -4.15
N ASP A 251 0.14 -28.93 -3.81
CA ASP A 251 -0.31 -29.52 -2.54
C ASP A 251 0.70 -29.31 -1.39
N LYS A 252 1.89 -28.77 -1.68
CA LYS A 252 2.93 -28.59 -0.67
C LYS A 252 3.15 -27.11 -0.37
N ASP A 253 3.48 -26.84 0.88
CA ASP A 253 3.94 -25.55 1.34
C ASP A 253 5.49 -25.50 1.39
N PRO A 254 6.08 -24.29 1.35
CA PRO A 254 7.52 -24.14 1.51
C PRO A 254 8.02 -24.77 2.81
N ALA A 255 9.27 -25.20 2.84
CA ALA A 255 9.89 -25.82 4.03
C ALA A 255 9.97 -24.85 5.23
N VAL A 256 9.82 -23.54 5.00
CA VAL A 256 9.88 -22.48 6.02
C VAL A 256 8.47 -22.07 6.40
N SER A 257 8.19 -22.04 7.71
CA SER A 257 6.88 -21.64 8.24
C SER A 257 6.65 -20.12 8.17
N ILE A 258 5.39 -19.69 8.31
CA ILE A 258 5.06 -18.27 8.39
C ILE A 258 5.73 -17.60 9.60
N GLU A 259 5.86 -18.33 10.72
CA GLU A 259 6.48 -17.84 11.96
C GLU A 259 7.97 -17.54 11.78
N ASP A 260 8.66 -18.27 10.90
CA ASP A 260 10.07 -18.03 10.59
C ASP A 260 10.29 -16.77 9.76
N PHE A 261 9.23 -16.30 9.06
CA PHE A 261 9.25 -15.01 8.36
C PHE A 261 8.98 -13.84 9.30
N GLU A 262 8.43 -14.08 10.49
CA GLU A 262 8.12 -12.99 11.41
C GLU A 262 9.40 -12.40 12.01
N ALA A 263 9.56 -11.08 11.94
CA ALA A 263 10.68 -10.37 12.53
C ALA A 263 10.69 -10.56 14.06
N LYS A 264 11.74 -11.19 14.56
CA LYS A 264 12.00 -11.34 16.00
C LYS A 264 12.86 -10.16 16.42
N LEU A 265 12.24 -9.10 16.93
CA LEU A 265 12.98 -7.96 17.49
C LEU A 265 13.55 -8.39 18.86
N SER A 266 14.85 -8.27 19.03
CA SER A 266 15.47 -8.24 20.35
C SER A 266 15.06 -6.92 21.03
N ARG A 267 14.84 -6.93 22.37
CA ARG A 267 14.43 -5.76 23.12
C ARG A 267 15.37 -4.55 22.99
N ASP A 268 16.59 -4.80 22.54
CA ASP A 268 17.64 -3.77 22.37
C ASP A 268 17.46 -2.93 21.06
N GLU A 269 16.55 -3.32 20.17
CA GLU A 269 16.29 -2.60 18.90
C GLU A 269 15.03 -1.71 18.94
N GLU A 270 14.24 -1.78 20.02
CA GLU A 270 13.03 -0.93 20.20
C GLU A 270 13.35 0.46 20.74
N ASP A 271 14.56 0.69 21.29
CA ASP A 271 14.97 1.95 21.94
C ASP A 271 15.88 2.83 21.06
N THR A 272 16.07 2.53 19.77
CA THR A 272 16.90 3.33 18.85
C THR A 272 16.07 3.93 17.73
#